data_bc5f89093afee47041ee54728cbeb03f
#
_entry.id   bc5f89093afee47041ee54728cbeb03f
#
_cell.length_a   1.000
_cell.length_b   1.000
_cell.length_c   1.000
_cell.angle_alpha   90.00
_cell.angle_beta   90.00
_cell.angle_gamma   90.00
#
_symmetry.space_group_name_H-M   'P 1'
#
loop_
_entity.id
_entity.type
_entity.pdbx_description
1 polymer ?
#
loop_
_entity_poly.entity_id
_entity_poly.type
_entity_poly.pdbx_seq_one_letter_code
_entity_poly.pdbx_strand_id
1 'polypeptide(L)'
;DAAGCWLAGRRVGDAVQDPVLLRHLLWIALASGRPLQLRVGPVLPVDLIRTTSGLGTDLVLLHAYPRHREAAHLAAAYPHVYVDCGTAFLHTGARAATVLAETLELAPFGKVLYSSGARALPELHLVAARLFQEAVARVLGGWVAEGAWLLGDAQRVAGMLASGNARRVYGV
;
A
#
# COMPACT_ATOMS: atom_id res chain seq x y z
N ASP A 1 9.45 -33.89 0.78
CA ASP A 1 9.71 -32.48 1.10
C ASP A 1 9.45 -31.63 -0.14
N ALA A 2 8.41 -30.78 -0.10
CA ALA A 2 7.97 -29.95 -1.22
C ALA A 2 9.07 -29.01 -1.74
N ALA A 3 9.92 -28.49 -0.85
CA ALA A 3 11.03 -27.62 -1.21
C ALA A 3 12.11 -28.38 -2.00
N GLY A 4 12.45 -29.58 -1.57
CA GLY A 4 13.41 -30.45 -2.27
C GLY A 4 12.91 -30.83 -3.65
N CYS A 5 11.66 -31.26 -3.77
CA CYS A 5 11.03 -31.56 -5.05
C CYS A 5 11.02 -30.36 -6.02
N TRP A 6 10.65 -29.19 -5.52
CA TRP A 6 10.65 -27.98 -6.35
C TRP A 6 12.07 -27.58 -6.78
N LEU A 7 13.04 -27.59 -5.85
CA LEU A 7 14.43 -27.27 -6.16
C LEU A 7 15.04 -28.22 -7.20
N ALA A 8 14.73 -29.52 -7.13
CA ALA A 8 15.23 -30.53 -8.06
C ALA A 8 14.64 -30.39 -9.48
N GLY A 9 13.39 -29.92 -9.58
CA GLY A 9 12.68 -29.81 -10.87
C GLY A 9 12.69 -28.44 -11.51
N ARG A 10 13.18 -27.39 -10.82
CA ARG A 10 13.07 -26.00 -11.29
C ARG A 10 14.00 -25.71 -12.46
N ARG A 11 13.54 -24.83 -13.38
CA ARG A 11 14.35 -24.17 -14.40
C ARG A 11 14.57 -22.71 -14.01
N VAL A 12 15.60 -22.09 -14.57
CA VAL A 12 15.85 -20.64 -14.37
C VAL A 12 14.64 -19.85 -14.88
N GLY A 13 14.05 -19.02 -14.01
CA GLY A 13 12.86 -18.25 -14.33
C GLY A 13 11.53 -18.88 -13.91
N ASP A 14 11.51 -20.12 -13.43
CA ASP A 14 10.28 -20.74 -12.94
C ASP A 14 9.76 -20.02 -11.70
N ALA A 15 8.45 -19.71 -11.71
CA ALA A 15 7.76 -19.17 -10.55
C ALA A 15 7.34 -20.29 -9.59
N VAL A 16 7.44 -20.03 -8.30
CA VAL A 16 6.90 -20.94 -7.27
C VAL A 16 5.37 -20.92 -7.35
N GLN A 17 4.77 -22.06 -7.68
CA GLN A 17 3.32 -22.24 -7.78
C GLN A 17 2.77 -23.19 -6.70
N ASP A 18 3.62 -23.99 -6.08
CA ASP A 18 3.22 -24.92 -5.02
C ASP A 18 2.69 -24.14 -3.79
N PRO A 19 1.44 -24.38 -3.35
CA PRO A 19 0.84 -23.63 -2.24
C PRO A 19 1.57 -23.81 -0.91
N VAL A 20 2.20 -24.98 -0.69
CA VAL A 20 2.95 -25.27 0.55
C VAL A 20 4.23 -24.45 0.56
N LEU A 21 4.94 -24.38 -0.57
CA LEU A 21 6.14 -23.56 -0.70
C LEU A 21 5.82 -22.07 -0.60
N LEU A 22 4.75 -21.60 -1.23
CA LEU A 22 4.32 -20.20 -1.13
C LEU A 22 4.02 -19.82 0.31
N ARG A 23 3.31 -20.67 1.06
CA ARG A 23 3.07 -20.46 2.49
C ARG A 23 4.37 -20.44 3.29
N HIS A 24 5.28 -21.35 3.03
CA HIS A 24 6.57 -21.41 3.71
C HIS A 24 7.40 -20.14 3.45
N LEU A 25 7.50 -19.70 2.20
CA LEU A 25 8.19 -18.46 1.83
C LEU A 25 7.55 -17.23 2.49
N LEU A 26 6.22 -17.20 2.55
CA LEU A 26 5.48 -16.14 3.23
C LEU A 26 5.83 -16.09 4.72
N TRP A 27 5.88 -17.25 5.40
CA TRP A 27 6.28 -17.31 6.81
C TRP A 27 7.73 -16.90 7.05
N ILE A 28 8.66 -17.27 6.16
CA ILE A 28 10.06 -16.80 6.21
C ILE A 28 10.11 -15.28 6.07
N ALA A 29 9.35 -14.72 5.12
CA ALA A 29 9.29 -13.28 4.93
C ALA A 29 8.73 -12.55 6.16
N LEU A 30 7.66 -13.08 6.76
CA LEU A 30 7.08 -12.56 8.00
C LEU A 30 8.06 -12.64 9.17
N ALA A 31 8.78 -13.76 9.31
CA ALA A 31 9.77 -13.95 10.37
C ALA A 31 11.01 -13.03 10.23
N SER A 32 11.21 -12.41 9.06
CA SER A 32 12.33 -11.49 8.86
C SER A 32 12.20 -10.16 9.61
N GLY A 33 11.01 -9.83 10.12
CA GLY A 33 10.70 -8.55 10.77
C GLY A 33 10.70 -7.34 9.82
N ARG A 34 10.85 -7.56 8.52
CA ARG A 34 10.80 -6.50 7.51
C ARG A 34 9.38 -6.32 7.00
N PRO A 35 8.95 -5.09 6.66
CA PRO A 35 7.64 -4.85 6.09
C PRO A 35 7.41 -5.72 4.84
N LEU A 36 6.30 -6.45 4.81
CA LEU A 36 5.93 -7.30 3.71
C LEU A 36 4.95 -6.58 2.78
N GLN A 37 5.36 -6.41 1.52
CA GLN A 37 4.51 -5.83 0.49
C GLN A 37 3.64 -6.92 -0.16
N LEU A 38 2.33 -6.73 -0.11
CA LEU A 38 1.35 -7.62 -0.69
C LEU A 38 0.57 -6.92 -1.79
N ARG A 39 0.73 -7.37 -3.02
CA ARG A 39 -0.10 -6.88 -4.11
C ARG A 39 -1.54 -7.38 -3.92
N VAL A 40 -2.47 -6.46 -3.84
CA VAL A 40 -3.90 -6.78 -3.72
C VAL A 40 -4.40 -7.36 -5.03
N GLY A 41 -4.97 -8.57 -4.94
CA GLY A 41 -5.64 -9.25 -6.04
C GLY A 41 -7.16 -9.00 -6.03
N PRO A 42 -7.92 -9.88 -6.69
CA PRO A 42 -9.39 -9.80 -6.71
C PRO A 42 -10.01 -9.92 -5.32
N VAL A 43 -9.30 -10.56 -4.39
CA VAL A 43 -9.72 -10.77 -3.00
C VAL A 43 -8.67 -10.22 -2.07
N LEU A 44 -9.10 -9.51 -1.02
CA LEU A 44 -8.21 -9.04 0.03
C LEU A 44 -7.78 -10.19 0.93
N PRO A 45 -6.51 -10.22 1.39
CA PRO A 45 -5.96 -11.33 2.18
C PRO A 45 -6.34 -11.22 3.68
N VAL A 46 -7.64 -11.16 3.98
CA VAL A 46 -8.16 -10.91 5.34
C VAL A 46 -7.68 -11.97 6.34
N ASP A 47 -7.70 -13.25 5.95
CA ASP A 47 -7.26 -14.33 6.83
C ASP A 47 -5.77 -14.24 7.15
N LEU A 48 -4.94 -13.87 6.17
CA LEU A 48 -3.52 -13.61 6.39
C LEU A 48 -3.32 -12.44 7.35
N ILE A 49 -4.02 -11.32 7.12
CA ILE A 49 -3.94 -10.13 7.99
C ILE A 49 -4.29 -10.51 9.43
N ARG A 50 -5.37 -11.26 9.62
CA ARG A 50 -5.81 -11.70 10.96
C ARG A 50 -4.79 -12.62 11.63
N THR A 51 -4.25 -13.60 10.90
CA THR A 51 -3.29 -14.58 11.45
C THR A 51 -1.90 -13.99 11.70
N THR A 52 -1.55 -12.89 11.06
CA THR A 52 -0.27 -12.19 11.25
C THR A 52 -0.33 -11.06 12.29
N SER A 53 -1.52 -10.80 12.84
CA SER A 53 -1.68 -9.81 13.91
C SER A 53 -0.86 -10.22 15.15
N GLY A 54 -0.01 -9.30 15.60
CA GLY A 54 0.87 -9.54 16.77
C GLY A 54 2.22 -10.19 16.46
N LEU A 55 2.52 -10.52 15.20
CA LEU A 55 3.84 -11.08 14.83
C LEU A 55 4.95 -10.02 14.70
N GLY A 56 4.62 -8.73 14.80
CA GLY A 56 5.59 -7.63 14.74
C GLY A 56 6.05 -7.26 13.32
N THR A 57 5.41 -7.82 12.28
CA THR A 57 5.73 -7.50 10.88
C THR A 57 4.62 -6.70 10.26
N ASP A 58 4.98 -5.55 9.69
CA ASP A 58 4.03 -4.68 8.99
C ASP A 58 3.68 -5.26 7.61
N LEU A 59 2.40 -5.17 7.26
CA LEU A 59 1.86 -5.55 5.96
C LEU A 59 1.48 -4.31 5.16
N VAL A 60 2.00 -4.16 3.95
CA VAL A 60 1.67 -3.07 3.04
C VAL A 60 0.83 -3.61 1.89
N LEU A 61 -0.44 -3.22 1.84
CA LEU A 61 -1.38 -3.59 0.77
C LEU A 61 -1.14 -2.69 -0.44
N LEU A 62 -0.48 -3.24 -1.48
CA LEU A 62 -0.15 -2.50 -2.70
C LEU A 62 -1.28 -2.54 -3.72
N HIS A 63 -1.48 -1.42 -4.41
CA HIS A 63 -2.38 -1.30 -5.56
C HIS A 63 -3.83 -1.68 -5.21
N ALA A 64 -4.32 -1.16 -4.08
CA ALA A 64 -5.62 -1.53 -3.55
C ALA A 64 -6.84 -1.14 -4.42
N TYR A 65 -6.68 -0.21 -5.39
CA TYR A 65 -7.78 0.15 -6.29
C TYR A 65 -8.21 -1.03 -7.19
N PRO A 66 -9.52 -1.28 -7.37
CA PRO A 66 -10.69 -0.50 -6.91
C PRO A 66 -11.18 -0.81 -5.49
N ARG A 67 -10.51 -1.67 -4.73
CA ARG A 67 -10.86 -2.07 -3.36
C ARG A 67 -10.18 -1.20 -2.29
N HIS A 68 -9.85 0.05 -2.64
CA HIS A 68 -9.14 0.96 -1.76
C HIS A 68 -9.89 1.27 -0.46
N ARG A 69 -11.24 1.31 -0.48
CA ARG A 69 -12.04 1.53 0.74
C ARG A 69 -11.94 0.34 1.70
N GLU A 70 -12.07 -0.89 1.19
CA GLU A 70 -11.93 -2.09 2.01
C GLU A 70 -10.49 -2.23 2.56
N ALA A 71 -9.48 -1.92 1.74
CA ALA A 71 -8.09 -1.93 2.19
C ALA A 71 -7.81 -0.84 3.24
N ALA A 72 -8.40 0.35 3.08
CA ALA A 72 -8.35 1.44 4.05
C ALA A 72 -9.01 1.05 5.39
N HIS A 73 -10.15 0.35 5.33
CA HIS A 73 -10.80 -0.19 6.51
C HIS A 73 -9.93 -1.23 7.23
N LEU A 74 -9.25 -2.11 6.50
CA LEU A 74 -8.29 -3.06 7.09
C LEU A 74 -7.10 -2.33 7.74
N ALA A 75 -6.60 -1.26 7.13
CA ALA A 75 -5.56 -0.44 7.72
C ALA A 75 -6.04 0.26 9.01
N ALA A 76 -7.31 0.64 9.10
CA ALA A 76 -7.89 1.16 10.34
C ALA A 76 -8.04 0.09 11.43
N ALA A 77 -8.50 -1.11 11.05
CA ALA A 77 -8.84 -2.18 11.97
C ALA A 77 -7.59 -2.91 12.54
N TYR A 78 -6.50 -2.99 11.76
CA TYR A 78 -5.31 -3.75 12.13
C TYR A 78 -4.08 -2.85 12.29
N PRO A 79 -3.42 -2.82 13.46
CA PRO A 79 -2.27 -1.94 13.73
C PRO A 79 -1.11 -2.09 12.75
N HIS A 80 -0.82 -3.30 12.28
CA HIS A 80 0.29 -3.66 11.42
C HIS A 80 -0.02 -3.56 9.92
N VAL A 81 -1.22 -3.08 9.52
CA VAL A 81 -1.62 -2.98 8.11
C VAL A 81 -1.52 -1.55 7.63
N TYR A 82 -0.90 -1.39 6.48
CA TYR A 82 -0.75 -0.14 5.72
C TYR A 82 -1.37 -0.28 4.34
N VAL A 83 -1.82 0.81 3.75
CA VAL A 83 -2.43 0.82 2.42
C VAL A 83 -1.67 1.76 1.49
N ASP A 84 -1.42 1.30 0.27
CA ASP A 84 -0.86 2.10 -0.82
C ASP A 84 -1.89 2.26 -1.93
N CYS A 85 -2.17 3.50 -2.29
CA CYS A 85 -3.06 3.82 -3.40
C CYS A 85 -2.46 3.45 -4.76
N GLY A 86 -1.13 3.37 -4.87
CA GLY A 86 -0.38 2.83 -6.00
C GLY A 86 -0.88 3.30 -7.37
N THR A 87 -1.19 2.33 -8.21
CA THR A 87 -1.64 2.57 -9.59
C THR A 87 -2.96 3.34 -9.73
N ALA A 88 -3.70 3.56 -8.63
CA ALA A 88 -4.98 4.25 -8.68
C ALA A 88 -4.87 5.62 -9.36
N PHE A 89 -3.82 6.38 -9.06
CA PHE A 89 -3.63 7.73 -9.63
C PHE A 89 -3.49 7.70 -11.16
N LEU A 90 -2.73 6.76 -11.70
CA LEU A 90 -2.57 6.59 -13.15
C LEU A 90 -3.86 6.09 -13.82
N HIS A 91 -4.60 5.18 -13.17
CA HIS A 91 -5.82 4.61 -13.73
C HIS A 91 -7.01 5.56 -13.68
N THR A 92 -7.10 6.40 -12.65
CA THR A 92 -8.28 7.24 -12.43
C THR A 92 -8.11 8.67 -12.91
N GLY A 93 -6.85 9.14 -13.13
CA GLY A 93 -6.56 10.46 -13.64
C GLY A 93 -7.32 11.57 -12.92
N ALA A 94 -8.31 12.17 -13.57
CA ALA A 94 -9.12 13.26 -13.03
C ALA A 94 -9.85 12.91 -11.71
N ARG A 95 -10.08 11.63 -11.43
CA ARG A 95 -10.70 11.14 -10.19
C ARG A 95 -9.71 10.76 -9.10
N ALA A 96 -8.41 10.98 -9.29
CA ALA A 96 -7.37 10.64 -8.32
C ALA A 96 -7.64 11.26 -6.93
N ALA A 97 -8.12 12.51 -6.90
CA ALA A 97 -8.49 13.18 -5.65
C ALA A 97 -9.67 12.48 -4.94
N THR A 98 -10.65 12.00 -5.67
CA THR A 98 -11.79 11.23 -5.08
C THR A 98 -11.30 9.96 -4.42
N VAL A 99 -10.46 9.17 -5.12
CA VAL A 99 -9.90 7.92 -4.58
C VAL A 99 -9.05 8.19 -3.34
N LEU A 100 -8.24 9.25 -3.35
CA LEU A 100 -7.46 9.65 -2.17
C LEU A 100 -8.38 10.03 -1.01
N ALA A 101 -9.40 10.87 -1.24
CA ALA A 101 -10.34 11.28 -0.21
C ALA A 101 -11.05 10.07 0.41
N GLU A 102 -11.59 9.17 -0.41
CA GLU A 102 -12.23 7.92 0.04
C GLU A 102 -11.29 7.02 0.86
N THR A 103 -10.00 6.99 0.51
CA THR A 103 -9.00 6.25 1.30
C THR A 103 -8.77 6.92 2.66
N LEU A 104 -8.66 8.25 2.67
CA LEU A 104 -8.41 9.03 3.90
C LEU A 104 -9.63 9.11 4.84
N GLU A 105 -10.85 8.81 4.36
CA GLU A 105 -12.03 8.69 5.21
C GLU A 105 -11.90 7.55 6.23
N LEU A 106 -11.22 6.48 5.87
CA LEU A 106 -11.15 5.25 6.65
C LEU A 106 -9.76 4.98 7.22
N ALA A 107 -8.71 5.12 6.40
CA ALA A 107 -7.36 4.82 6.83
C ALA A 107 -6.78 5.94 7.69
N PRO A 108 -6.14 5.64 8.83
CA PRO A 108 -5.36 6.63 9.57
C PRO A 108 -4.29 7.24 8.66
N PHE A 109 -4.09 8.56 8.71
CA PHE A 109 -3.15 9.29 7.85
C PHE A 109 -1.74 8.73 7.90
N GLY A 110 -1.31 8.22 9.05
CA GLY A 110 -0.01 7.59 9.24
C GLY A 110 0.14 6.23 8.56
N LYS A 111 -0.92 5.67 7.99
CA LYS A 111 -0.91 4.33 7.38
C LYS A 111 -1.14 4.34 5.88
N VAL A 112 -1.29 5.51 5.29
CA VAL A 112 -1.43 5.65 3.85
C VAL A 112 -0.06 5.93 3.24
N LEU A 113 0.31 5.12 2.26
CA LEU A 113 1.56 5.18 1.52
C LEU A 113 1.29 5.60 0.08
N TYR A 114 2.31 6.12 -0.56
CA TYR A 114 2.30 6.45 -1.98
C TYR A 114 3.34 5.62 -2.73
N SER A 115 2.93 5.08 -3.86
CA SER A 115 3.83 4.61 -4.92
C SER A 115 3.30 5.05 -6.28
N SER A 116 4.16 5.11 -7.28
CA SER A 116 3.74 5.43 -8.65
C SER A 116 2.99 4.27 -9.31
N GLY A 117 3.29 3.04 -8.91
CA GLY A 117 2.84 1.83 -9.59
C GLY A 117 3.42 1.64 -10.99
N ALA A 118 4.28 2.57 -11.46
CA ALA A 118 4.90 2.49 -12.77
C ALA A 118 5.98 1.39 -12.83
N ARG A 119 6.10 0.72 -13.99
CA ARG A 119 7.04 -0.39 -14.17
C ARG A 119 7.95 -0.24 -15.39
N ALA A 120 7.38 0.12 -16.53
CA ALA A 120 8.07 0.04 -17.82
C ALA A 120 8.53 1.39 -18.36
N LEU A 121 7.75 2.46 -18.15
CA LEU A 121 8.01 3.79 -18.69
C LEU A 121 8.39 4.74 -17.57
N PRO A 122 9.62 5.29 -17.57
CA PRO A 122 10.08 6.23 -16.55
C PRO A 122 9.16 7.45 -16.40
N GLU A 123 8.58 7.92 -17.49
CA GLU A 123 7.67 9.07 -17.54
C GLU A 123 6.44 8.87 -16.65
N LEU A 124 5.99 7.62 -16.51
CA LEU A 124 4.83 7.30 -15.65
C LEU A 124 5.11 7.55 -14.17
N HIS A 125 6.37 7.48 -13.73
CA HIS A 125 6.74 7.88 -12.36
C HIS A 125 6.50 9.36 -12.15
N LEU A 126 6.86 10.20 -13.12
CA LEU A 126 6.65 11.64 -13.06
C LEU A 126 5.15 11.97 -13.11
N VAL A 127 4.42 11.36 -14.03
CA VAL A 127 2.96 11.58 -14.19
C VAL A 127 2.23 11.17 -12.90
N ALA A 128 2.53 9.99 -12.35
CA ALA A 128 1.91 9.53 -11.10
C ALA A 128 2.22 10.47 -9.93
N ALA A 129 3.47 10.97 -9.82
CA ALA A 129 3.86 11.90 -8.77
C ALA A 129 3.09 13.23 -8.89
N ARG A 130 2.91 13.74 -10.11
CA ARG A 130 2.11 14.95 -10.35
C ARG A 130 0.63 14.76 -9.99
N LEU A 131 0.03 13.67 -10.45
CA LEU A 131 -1.36 13.34 -10.11
C LEU A 131 -1.57 13.18 -8.60
N PHE A 132 -0.61 12.57 -7.91
CA PHE A 132 -0.63 12.45 -6.46
C PHE A 132 -0.54 13.82 -5.78
N GLN A 133 0.42 14.66 -6.17
CA GLN A 133 0.57 16.00 -5.62
C GLN A 133 -0.70 16.84 -5.82
N GLU A 134 -1.29 16.80 -7.01
CA GLU A 134 -2.55 17.48 -7.31
C GLU A 134 -3.72 16.94 -6.49
N ALA A 135 -3.80 15.60 -6.33
CA ALA A 135 -4.83 14.98 -5.50
C ALA A 135 -4.71 15.39 -4.03
N VAL A 136 -3.50 15.37 -3.46
CA VAL A 136 -3.23 15.82 -2.08
C VAL A 136 -3.58 17.30 -1.92
N ALA A 137 -3.13 18.16 -2.83
CA ALA A 137 -3.41 19.59 -2.78
C ALA A 137 -4.92 19.86 -2.87
N ARG A 138 -5.65 19.15 -3.73
CA ARG A 138 -7.10 19.31 -3.89
C ARG A 138 -7.87 18.83 -2.67
N VAL A 139 -7.53 17.67 -2.12
CA VAL A 139 -8.24 17.10 -0.96
C VAL A 139 -7.96 17.92 0.30
N LEU A 140 -6.68 18.03 0.68
CA LEU A 140 -6.33 18.73 1.93
C LEU A 140 -6.55 20.23 1.83
N GLY A 141 -6.29 20.83 0.67
CA GLY A 141 -6.58 22.24 0.42
C GLY A 141 -8.08 22.55 0.44
N GLY A 142 -8.92 21.63 -0.04
CA GLY A 142 -10.37 21.74 0.07
C GLY A 142 -10.81 21.79 1.53
N TRP A 143 -10.35 20.88 2.37
CA TRP A 143 -10.67 20.86 3.81
C TRP A 143 -10.23 22.12 4.55
N VAL A 144 -9.10 22.71 4.15
CA VAL A 144 -8.66 24.02 4.70
C VAL A 144 -9.57 25.15 4.22
N ALA A 145 -9.92 25.17 2.94
CA ALA A 145 -10.80 26.20 2.37
C ALA A 145 -12.22 26.17 2.97
N GLU A 146 -12.71 24.98 3.30
CA GLU A 146 -13.99 24.76 3.98
C GLU A 146 -13.93 25.09 5.49
N GLY A 147 -12.74 25.41 6.04
CA GLY A 147 -12.55 25.67 7.46
C GLY A 147 -12.57 24.43 8.35
N ALA A 148 -12.59 23.22 7.76
CA ALA A 148 -12.58 21.98 8.50
C ALA A 148 -11.20 21.67 9.11
N TRP A 149 -10.11 22.16 8.48
CA TRP A 149 -8.74 21.90 8.89
C TRP A 149 -7.91 23.19 8.95
N LEU A 150 -6.90 23.18 9.83
CA LEU A 150 -5.86 24.21 9.83
C LEU A 150 -4.82 23.92 8.75
N LEU A 151 -4.27 24.96 8.14
CA LEU A 151 -3.22 24.83 7.11
C LEU A 151 -2.02 24.03 7.61
N GLY A 152 -1.58 24.23 8.86
CA GLY A 152 -0.45 23.51 9.46
C GLY A 152 -0.71 22.00 9.57
N ASP A 153 -1.95 21.59 9.87
CA ASP A 153 -2.32 20.19 9.93
C ASP A 153 -2.34 19.54 8.53
N ALA A 154 -2.89 20.26 7.54
CA ALA A 154 -2.88 19.83 6.16
C ALA A 154 -1.45 19.65 5.62
N GLN A 155 -0.55 20.57 5.91
CA GLN A 155 0.87 20.50 5.52
C GLN A 155 1.57 19.31 6.19
N ARG A 156 1.32 19.08 7.49
CA ARG A 156 1.87 17.94 8.22
C ARG A 156 1.42 16.62 7.60
N VAL A 157 0.13 16.46 7.34
CA VAL A 157 -0.41 15.25 6.72
C VAL A 157 0.10 15.07 5.29
N ALA A 158 0.19 16.13 4.49
CA ALA A 158 0.79 16.08 3.17
C ALA A 158 2.23 15.55 3.21
N GLY A 159 3.04 15.99 4.17
CA GLY A 159 4.41 15.47 4.39
C GLY A 159 4.43 14.00 4.79
N MET A 160 3.48 13.56 5.63
CA MET A 160 3.34 12.15 6.00
C MET A 160 3.02 11.29 4.77
N LEU A 161 2.04 11.70 3.96
CA LEU A 161 1.62 10.98 2.75
C LEU A 161 2.72 10.95 1.67
N ALA A 162 3.47 12.03 1.51
CA ALA A 162 4.50 12.16 0.47
C ALA A 162 5.68 11.21 0.69
N SER A 163 6.22 11.15 1.91
CA SER A 163 7.37 10.29 2.22
C SER A 163 7.50 9.90 3.69
N GLY A 164 6.93 10.67 4.62
CA GLY A 164 7.11 10.45 6.05
C GLY A 164 6.67 9.06 6.51
N ASN A 165 5.52 8.60 6.02
CA ASN A 165 5.01 7.26 6.33
C ASN A 165 5.92 6.16 5.77
N ALA A 166 6.35 6.29 4.51
CA ALA A 166 7.23 5.32 3.89
C ALA A 166 8.57 5.22 4.62
N ARG A 167 9.18 6.38 4.97
CA ARG A 167 10.42 6.41 5.77
C ARG A 167 10.27 5.67 7.10
N ARG A 168 9.16 5.89 7.80
CA ARG A 168 8.91 5.22 9.07
C ARG A 168 8.70 3.71 8.91
N VAL A 169 7.92 3.29 7.91
CA VAL A 169 7.61 1.87 7.70
C VAL A 169 8.83 1.09 7.23
N TYR A 170 9.64 1.67 6.34
CA TYR A 170 10.78 0.98 5.75
C TYR A 170 12.11 1.27 6.45
N GLY A 171 12.15 2.17 7.43
CA GLY A 171 13.37 2.49 8.20
C GLY A 171 14.44 3.20 7.38
N VAL A 172 14.05 4.10 6.43
CA VAL A 172 14.98 4.81 5.53
C VAL A 172 14.90 6.32 5.69
#